data_7246aa22e64b41e73df596841ea57ce9
#
_entry.id   7246aa22e64b41e73df596841ea57ce9
#
_cell.length_a   1.000
_cell.length_b   1.000
_cell.length_c   1.000
_cell.angle_alpha   90.00
_cell.angle_beta   90.00
_cell.angle_gamma   90.00
#
_symmetry.space_group_name_H-M   'P 1'
#
loop_
_entity.id
_entity.type
_entity.pdbx_description
1 polymer ?
#
loop_
_entity_poly.entity_id
_entity_poly.type
_entity_poly.pdbx_seq_one_letter_code
_entity_poly.pdbx_strand_id
1 'polypeptide(L)'
;LSWDSTTPAKLAALLAERGVAGSRLTVLEALGGPRERIRCATVEAFVLDGIDPLNLIAVEVVPARDARILPLATGLDEDWFAHDGQITKADIRAITLSGLAPRAGERLWDVGAGSGSISLEWCLAHPRNRAIAFEEKPERARRIAANRLALGALPVEIVEGAAPASLAGQPAPDAVFIGGGIGDAGLFEAAWAALTDEQRAAEIKA
;
A
#
# COMPACT_ATOMS: atom_id res chain seq x y z
N LEU A 1 15.83 -8.56 7.97
CA LEU A 1 15.91 -9.73 8.86
C LEU A 1 14.78 -10.70 8.54
N SER A 2 15.09 -11.97 8.51
CA SER A 2 14.13 -13.05 8.38
C SER A 2 13.42 -13.32 9.70
N TRP A 3 12.20 -13.84 9.64
CA TRP A 3 11.43 -14.19 10.84
C TRP A 3 11.90 -15.51 11.47
N ASP A 4 12.18 -16.51 10.63
CA ASP A 4 12.60 -17.85 11.02
C ASP A 4 13.28 -18.61 9.86
N SER A 5 13.62 -19.89 10.09
CA SER A 5 14.21 -20.76 9.08
C SER A 5 13.32 -21.05 7.87
N THR A 6 12.00 -20.79 7.95
CA THR A 6 11.03 -21.07 6.87
C THR A 6 10.82 -19.85 5.97
N THR A 7 11.19 -18.65 6.44
CA THR A 7 11.00 -17.39 5.71
C THR A 7 11.64 -17.38 4.32
N PRO A 8 12.88 -17.90 4.11
CA PRO A 8 13.50 -17.90 2.78
C PRO A 8 12.68 -18.67 1.74
N ALA A 9 12.16 -19.84 2.10
CA ALA A 9 11.33 -20.64 1.20
C ALA A 9 9.97 -19.97 0.90
N LYS A 10 9.34 -19.37 1.91
CA LYS A 10 8.10 -18.59 1.73
C LYS A 10 8.31 -17.38 0.82
N LEU A 11 9.45 -16.70 0.98
CA LEU A 11 9.81 -15.58 0.12
C LEU A 11 10.06 -16.03 -1.31
N ALA A 12 10.75 -17.16 -1.51
CA ALA A 12 10.96 -17.72 -2.85
C ALA A 12 9.60 -18.03 -3.53
N ALA A 13 8.68 -18.67 -2.84
CA ALA A 13 7.34 -18.94 -3.37
C ALA A 13 6.59 -17.65 -3.76
N LEU A 14 6.59 -16.65 -2.89
CA LEU A 14 5.98 -15.34 -3.16
C LEU A 14 6.61 -14.66 -4.39
N LEU A 15 7.93 -14.67 -4.51
CA LEU A 15 8.63 -14.05 -5.64
C LEU A 15 8.33 -14.79 -6.96
N ALA A 16 8.20 -16.12 -6.93
CA ALA A 16 7.78 -16.90 -8.09
C ALA A 16 6.36 -16.51 -8.54
N GLU A 17 5.41 -16.41 -7.62
CA GLU A 17 4.04 -15.95 -7.88
C GLU A 17 3.97 -14.53 -8.46
N ARG A 18 4.95 -13.69 -8.13
CA ARG A 18 5.04 -12.30 -8.59
C ARG A 18 5.76 -12.14 -9.93
N GLY A 19 6.09 -13.22 -10.63
CA GLY A 19 6.73 -13.18 -11.96
C GLY A 19 8.22 -12.83 -11.93
N VAL A 20 8.90 -13.06 -10.80
CA VAL A 20 10.34 -12.81 -10.62
C VAL A 20 11.10 -14.09 -10.27
N ALA A 21 10.69 -15.22 -10.85
CA ALA A 21 11.27 -16.55 -10.61
C ALA A 21 12.78 -16.65 -10.93
N GLY A 22 13.27 -15.84 -11.88
CA GLY A 22 14.70 -15.75 -12.21
C GLY A 22 15.57 -15.04 -11.16
N SER A 23 14.95 -14.46 -10.12
CA SER A 23 15.64 -13.74 -9.04
C SER A 23 16.53 -14.65 -8.23
N ARG A 24 17.60 -14.08 -7.64
CA ARG A 24 18.53 -14.80 -6.78
C ARG A 24 18.34 -14.42 -5.31
N LEU A 25 18.18 -15.44 -4.47
CA LEU A 25 18.18 -15.30 -3.01
C LEU A 25 19.54 -15.71 -2.46
N THR A 26 20.13 -14.81 -1.68
CA THR A 26 21.31 -15.11 -0.86
C THR A 26 20.87 -15.15 0.59
N VAL A 27 20.98 -16.33 1.21
CA VAL A 27 20.68 -16.55 2.62
C VAL A 27 21.97 -16.47 3.40
N LEU A 28 22.05 -15.47 4.30
CA LEU A 28 23.19 -15.21 5.16
C LEU A 28 22.81 -15.66 6.58
N GLU A 29 23.43 -16.73 7.04
CA GLU A 29 23.06 -17.45 8.26
C GLU A 29 24.07 -17.21 9.37
N ALA A 30 23.62 -16.94 10.58
CA ALA A 30 24.40 -16.78 11.82
C ALA A 30 25.68 -15.94 11.63
N LEU A 31 25.58 -14.84 10.90
CA LEU A 31 26.73 -13.97 10.53
C LEU A 31 27.54 -13.56 11.76
N GLY A 32 28.87 -13.60 11.60
CA GLY A 32 29.84 -13.29 12.66
C GLY A 32 30.01 -14.37 13.71
N GLY A 33 29.36 -15.52 13.55
CA GLY A 33 29.39 -16.62 14.51
C GLY A 33 30.03 -17.91 13.95
N PRO A 34 30.27 -18.90 14.80
CA PRO A 34 30.89 -20.18 14.39
C PRO A 34 30.01 -21.02 13.46
N ARG A 35 28.74 -20.67 13.31
CA ARG A 35 27.77 -21.33 12.41
C ARG A 35 27.49 -20.49 11.14
N GLU A 36 28.32 -19.48 10.87
CA GLU A 36 28.15 -18.62 9.69
C GLU A 36 28.14 -19.45 8.41
N ARG A 37 27.11 -19.25 7.60
CA ARG A 37 27.01 -19.81 6.25
C ARG A 37 26.37 -18.80 5.32
N ILE A 38 26.86 -18.75 4.08
CA ILE A 38 26.27 -17.95 3.00
C ILE A 38 25.95 -18.90 1.86
N ARG A 39 24.64 -19.00 1.53
CA ARG A 39 24.15 -19.90 0.47
C ARG A 39 23.28 -19.13 -0.50
N CYS A 40 23.36 -19.46 -1.78
CA CYS A 40 22.59 -18.84 -2.84
C CYS A 40 21.75 -19.87 -3.58
N ALA A 41 20.55 -19.46 -4.01
CA ALA A 41 19.72 -20.21 -4.95
C ALA A 41 18.91 -19.23 -5.81
N THR A 42 18.54 -19.65 -7.03
CA THR A 42 17.49 -18.93 -7.75
C THR A 42 16.11 -19.22 -7.13
N VAL A 43 15.18 -18.29 -7.29
CA VAL A 43 13.82 -18.46 -6.78
C VAL A 43 13.16 -19.72 -7.34
N GLU A 44 13.29 -19.95 -8.64
CA GLU A 44 12.72 -21.14 -9.33
C GLU A 44 13.32 -22.47 -8.90
N ALA A 45 14.59 -22.47 -8.42
CA ALA A 45 15.32 -23.66 -7.97
C ALA A 45 15.64 -23.61 -6.48
N PHE A 46 14.79 -22.95 -5.69
CA PHE A 46 15.03 -22.80 -4.26
C PHE A 46 14.73 -24.11 -3.50
N VAL A 47 15.81 -24.81 -3.13
CA VAL A 47 15.76 -26.10 -2.40
C VAL A 47 16.67 -26.08 -1.15
N LEU A 48 17.04 -24.90 -0.64
CA LEU A 48 17.87 -24.81 0.55
C LEU A 48 17.09 -25.28 1.79
N ASP A 49 17.64 -26.26 2.46
CA ASP A 49 17.14 -26.84 3.70
C ASP A 49 18.05 -26.54 4.91
N GLY A 50 17.62 -26.91 6.11
CA GLY A 50 18.42 -26.74 7.32
C GLY A 50 18.94 -25.32 7.52
N ILE A 51 18.13 -24.32 7.20
CA ILE A 51 18.48 -22.89 7.34
C ILE A 51 18.49 -22.53 8.82
N ASP A 52 19.55 -21.82 9.27
CA ASP A 52 19.62 -21.30 10.63
C ASP A 52 18.48 -20.30 10.88
N PRO A 53 17.75 -20.38 12.02
CA PRO A 53 16.71 -19.41 12.36
C PRO A 53 17.21 -17.95 12.37
N LEU A 54 18.48 -17.74 12.75
CA LEU A 54 19.11 -16.43 12.65
C LEU A 54 19.63 -16.24 11.23
N ASN A 55 18.82 -15.67 10.34
CA ASN A 55 19.22 -15.43 8.98
C ASN A 55 18.77 -14.06 8.47
N LEU A 56 19.49 -13.58 7.45
CA LEU A 56 19.18 -12.42 6.63
C LEU A 56 19.07 -12.90 5.18
N ILE A 57 18.17 -12.30 4.42
CA ILE A 57 18.01 -12.63 3.00
C ILE A 57 18.33 -11.39 2.17
N ALA A 58 19.27 -11.52 1.24
CA ALA A 58 19.45 -10.57 0.18
C ALA A 58 18.76 -11.08 -1.09
N VAL A 59 18.05 -10.20 -1.78
CA VAL A 59 17.33 -10.53 -3.02
C VAL A 59 17.88 -9.69 -4.15
N GLU A 60 18.35 -10.37 -5.20
CA GLU A 60 18.69 -9.74 -6.47
C GLU A 60 17.52 -10.01 -7.42
N VAL A 61 16.71 -8.97 -7.65
CA VAL A 61 15.46 -9.12 -8.41
C VAL A 61 15.73 -9.16 -9.90
N VAL A 62 15.29 -10.23 -10.56
CA VAL A 62 15.32 -10.38 -12.01
C VAL A 62 13.88 -10.61 -12.49
N PRO A 63 13.21 -9.57 -13.03
CA PRO A 63 11.85 -9.70 -13.52
C PRO A 63 11.79 -10.56 -14.79
N ALA A 64 10.74 -11.35 -14.93
CA ALA A 64 10.41 -11.97 -16.21
C ALA A 64 10.03 -10.88 -17.23
N ARG A 65 10.08 -11.21 -18.52
CA ARG A 65 9.82 -10.23 -19.58
C ARG A 65 8.41 -9.64 -19.53
N ASP A 66 7.47 -10.40 -19.01
CA ASP A 66 6.05 -10.10 -18.85
C ASP A 66 5.66 -9.79 -17.39
N ALA A 67 6.64 -9.66 -16.50
CA ALA A 67 6.38 -9.31 -15.11
C ALA A 67 5.74 -7.93 -15.01
N ARG A 68 4.64 -7.84 -14.25
CA ARG A 68 3.99 -6.57 -13.95
C ARG A 68 4.80 -5.83 -12.87
N ILE A 69 5.52 -4.80 -13.29
CA ILE A 69 6.31 -3.95 -12.39
C ILE A 69 5.53 -2.67 -12.12
N LEU A 70 5.28 -2.40 -10.84
CA LEU A 70 4.55 -1.22 -10.40
C LEU A 70 5.37 0.04 -10.72
N PRO A 71 4.82 0.99 -11.52
CA PRO A 71 5.48 2.26 -11.77
C PRO A 71 5.57 3.10 -10.48
N LEU A 72 6.58 3.95 -10.39
CA LEU A 72 6.71 4.91 -9.27
C LEU A 72 5.86 6.17 -9.48
N ALA A 73 5.39 6.40 -10.71
CA ALA A 73 4.53 7.53 -11.01
C ALA A 73 3.11 7.30 -10.48
N THR A 74 2.43 8.37 -10.08
CA THR A 74 1.01 8.36 -9.75
C THR A 74 0.14 8.21 -11.00
N GLY A 75 -1.11 7.78 -10.82
CA GLY A 75 -2.03 7.52 -11.93
C GLY A 75 -1.81 6.14 -12.55
N LEU A 76 -1.71 5.11 -11.71
CA LEU A 76 -1.66 3.72 -12.18
C LEU A 76 -2.86 3.40 -13.06
N ASP A 77 -2.69 2.60 -14.11
CA ASP A 77 -3.81 2.12 -14.92
C ASP A 77 -4.88 1.44 -14.06
N GLU A 78 -6.14 1.52 -14.47
CA GLU A 78 -7.25 0.95 -13.71
C GLU A 78 -7.11 -0.57 -13.53
N ASP A 79 -6.47 -1.26 -14.44
CA ASP A 79 -6.25 -2.71 -14.39
C ASP A 79 -5.28 -3.17 -13.27
N TRP A 80 -4.63 -2.24 -12.55
CA TRP A 80 -3.94 -2.53 -11.31
C TRP A 80 -4.88 -2.76 -10.12
N PHE A 81 -6.14 -2.35 -10.26
CA PHE A 81 -7.13 -2.40 -9.19
C PHE A 81 -8.29 -3.32 -9.54
N ALA A 82 -8.72 -4.13 -8.60
CA ALA A 82 -10.05 -4.73 -8.67
C ALA A 82 -11.09 -3.64 -8.39
N HIS A 83 -12.06 -3.45 -9.29
CA HIS A 83 -13.13 -2.45 -9.16
C HIS A 83 -14.44 -2.92 -9.82
N ASP A 84 -15.56 -2.26 -9.53
CA ASP A 84 -16.90 -2.53 -10.08
C ASP A 84 -17.30 -1.61 -11.24
N GLY A 85 -16.31 -0.98 -11.86
CA GLY A 85 -16.51 0.05 -12.88
C GLY A 85 -16.48 1.48 -12.30
N GLN A 86 -16.65 1.64 -10.98
CA GLN A 86 -16.48 2.92 -10.30
C GLN A 86 -15.09 3.03 -9.69
N ILE A 87 -14.23 3.72 -10.40
CA ILE A 87 -12.86 4.04 -9.97
C ILE A 87 -12.50 5.42 -10.51
N THR A 88 -11.76 6.19 -9.73
CA THR A 88 -11.16 7.43 -10.19
C THR A 88 -10.19 7.11 -11.34
N LYS A 89 -10.42 7.70 -12.51
CA LYS A 89 -9.60 7.45 -13.70
C LYS A 89 -8.14 7.83 -13.48
N ALA A 90 -7.23 7.13 -14.16
CA ALA A 90 -5.78 7.28 -13.99
C ALA A 90 -5.33 8.74 -14.06
N ASP A 91 -5.74 9.47 -15.11
CA ASP A 91 -5.38 10.88 -15.29
C ASP A 91 -5.93 11.77 -14.17
N ILE A 92 -7.19 11.57 -13.77
CA ILE A 92 -7.82 12.33 -12.68
C ILE A 92 -7.14 12.00 -11.36
N ARG A 93 -6.79 10.74 -11.13
CA ARG A 93 -6.09 10.31 -9.92
C ARG A 93 -4.69 10.90 -9.83
N ALA A 94 -3.95 10.96 -10.95
CA ALA A 94 -2.64 11.61 -11.01
C ALA A 94 -2.73 13.10 -10.65
N ILE A 95 -3.73 13.82 -11.18
CA ILE A 95 -3.97 15.24 -10.87
C ILE A 95 -4.37 15.40 -9.39
N THR A 96 -5.27 14.56 -8.90
CA THR A 96 -5.71 14.56 -7.49
C THR A 96 -4.54 14.36 -6.53
N LEU A 97 -3.71 13.35 -6.77
CA LEU A 97 -2.55 13.07 -5.92
C LEU A 97 -1.48 14.16 -6.03
N SER A 98 -1.32 14.77 -7.19
CA SER A 98 -0.47 15.96 -7.35
C SER A 98 -0.99 17.15 -6.53
N GLY A 99 -2.30 17.37 -6.50
CA GLY A 99 -2.93 18.41 -5.67
C GLY A 99 -2.83 18.11 -4.18
N LEU A 100 -3.04 16.87 -3.76
CA LEU A 100 -2.89 16.43 -2.37
C LEU A 100 -1.42 16.48 -1.90
N ALA A 101 -0.46 16.43 -2.82
CA ALA A 101 0.98 16.58 -2.60
C ALA A 101 1.53 15.77 -1.41
N PRO A 102 1.40 14.41 -1.39
CA PRO A 102 1.76 13.58 -0.25
C PRO A 102 3.20 13.78 0.20
N ARG A 103 3.41 14.04 1.48
CA ARG A 103 4.72 14.13 2.12
C ARG A 103 4.98 12.91 2.99
N ALA A 104 6.24 12.65 3.24
CA ALA A 104 6.67 11.49 4.02
C ALA A 104 6.12 11.49 5.45
N GLY A 105 5.29 10.49 5.78
CA GLY A 105 4.74 10.27 7.11
C GLY A 105 3.35 10.84 7.34
N GLU A 106 2.74 11.47 6.32
CA GLU A 106 1.40 12.02 6.39
C GLU A 106 0.31 10.95 6.33
N ARG A 107 -0.85 11.31 6.87
CA ARG A 107 -2.08 10.50 6.86
C ARG A 107 -3.15 11.14 5.99
N LEU A 108 -3.67 10.35 5.07
CA LEU A 108 -4.84 10.70 4.26
C LEU A 108 -6.12 10.13 4.88
N TRP A 109 -7.20 10.90 4.89
CA TRP A 109 -8.56 10.38 4.91
C TRP A 109 -9.12 10.34 3.50
N ASP A 110 -9.50 9.15 3.05
CA ASP A 110 -10.13 8.89 1.75
C ASP A 110 -11.59 8.51 1.99
N VAL A 111 -12.48 9.49 1.85
CA VAL A 111 -13.92 9.34 2.18
C VAL A 111 -14.70 8.95 0.93
N GLY A 112 -15.41 7.83 0.99
CA GLY A 112 -16.03 7.22 -0.17
C GLY A 112 -14.98 6.54 -1.08
N ALA A 113 -14.10 5.76 -0.46
CA ALA A 113 -12.87 5.28 -1.09
C ALA A 113 -13.07 4.33 -2.30
N GLY A 114 -14.24 3.70 -2.44
CA GLY A 114 -14.59 2.86 -3.58
C GLY A 114 -13.66 1.67 -3.76
N SER A 115 -12.74 1.74 -4.73
CA SER A 115 -11.69 0.74 -4.95
C SER A 115 -10.45 0.95 -4.09
N GLY A 116 -10.37 2.07 -3.37
CA GLY A 116 -9.21 2.51 -2.58
C GLY A 116 -8.06 3.08 -3.40
N SER A 117 -8.28 3.38 -4.67
CA SER A 117 -7.18 3.75 -5.58
C SER A 117 -6.40 4.99 -5.14
N ILE A 118 -7.06 6.00 -4.56
CA ILE A 118 -6.41 7.21 -4.01
C ILE A 118 -5.59 6.84 -2.76
N SER A 119 -6.20 6.15 -1.78
CA SER A 119 -5.52 5.70 -0.55
C SER A 119 -4.29 4.86 -0.83
N LEU A 120 -4.41 3.94 -1.80
CA LEU A 120 -3.35 3.00 -2.15
C LEU A 120 -2.16 3.74 -2.78
N GLU A 121 -2.40 4.58 -3.77
CA GLU A 121 -1.33 5.37 -4.38
C GLU A 121 -0.73 6.41 -3.44
N TRP A 122 -1.52 7.02 -2.53
CA TRP A 122 -0.99 7.85 -1.46
C TRP A 122 0.05 7.11 -0.60
N CYS A 123 -0.25 5.86 -0.22
CA CYS A 123 0.66 5.05 0.58
C CYS A 123 1.85 4.53 -0.23
N LEU A 124 1.70 4.29 -1.54
CA LEU A 124 2.79 3.92 -2.44
C LEU A 124 3.78 5.07 -2.68
N ALA A 125 3.34 6.33 -2.57
CA ALA A 125 4.21 7.49 -2.73
C ALA A 125 5.36 7.52 -1.70
N HIS A 126 5.13 7.02 -0.48
CA HIS A 126 6.19 6.92 0.53
C HIS A 126 5.85 5.85 1.59
N PRO A 127 6.82 5.00 2.01
CA PRO A 127 6.56 3.88 2.94
C PRO A 127 6.13 4.28 4.35
N ARG A 128 6.32 5.54 4.75
CA ARG A 128 5.82 6.07 6.03
C ARG A 128 4.42 6.66 5.94
N ASN A 129 3.87 6.83 4.73
CA ASN A 129 2.53 7.36 4.58
C ASN A 129 1.48 6.38 5.11
N ARG A 130 0.38 6.93 5.57
CA ARG A 130 -0.77 6.20 6.09
C ARG A 130 -2.02 6.69 5.38
N ALA A 131 -3.04 5.86 5.29
CA ALA A 131 -4.35 6.29 4.86
C ALA A 131 -5.43 5.56 5.65
N ILE A 132 -6.57 6.22 5.85
CA ILE A 132 -7.80 5.61 6.31
C ILE A 132 -8.81 5.73 5.17
N ALA A 133 -9.19 4.60 4.61
CA ALA A 133 -10.20 4.49 3.57
C ALA A 133 -11.56 4.23 4.20
N PHE A 134 -12.48 5.19 4.10
CA PHE A 134 -13.85 5.07 4.58
C PHE A 134 -14.75 4.61 3.44
N GLU A 135 -15.39 3.47 3.59
CA GLU A 135 -16.28 2.93 2.57
C GLU A 135 -17.52 2.30 3.21
N GLU A 136 -18.69 2.75 2.77
CA GLU A 136 -19.98 2.29 3.31
C GLU A 136 -20.32 0.87 2.87
N LYS A 137 -19.93 0.48 1.63
CA LYS A 137 -20.33 -0.80 1.04
C LYS A 137 -19.34 -1.90 1.40
N PRO A 138 -19.76 -2.96 2.13
CA PRO A 138 -18.85 -4.02 2.57
C PRO A 138 -18.13 -4.74 1.42
N GLU A 139 -18.77 -4.87 0.25
CA GLU A 139 -18.17 -5.49 -0.92
C GLU A 139 -17.03 -4.64 -1.50
N ARG A 140 -17.12 -3.29 -1.40
CA ARG A 140 -16.04 -2.39 -1.81
C ARG A 140 -14.92 -2.37 -0.78
N ALA A 141 -15.24 -2.36 0.51
CA ALA A 141 -14.25 -2.46 1.58
C ALA A 141 -13.39 -3.74 1.45
N ARG A 142 -14.02 -4.89 1.15
CA ARG A 142 -13.29 -6.14 0.84
C ARG A 142 -12.40 -6.01 -0.39
N ARG A 143 -12.84 -5.26 -1.41
CA ARG A 143 -12.06 -5.00 -2.62
C ARG A 143 -10.84 -4.12 -2.33
N ILE A 144 -11.00 -3.08 -1.49
CA ILE A 144 -9.85 -2.28 -1.01
C ILE A 144 -8.83 -3.18 -0.30
N ALA A 145 -9.29 -4.10 0.55
CA ALA A 145 -8.41 -5.03 1.25
C ALA A 145 -7.64 -5.95 0.27
N ALA A 146 -8.29 -6.44 -0.78
CA ALA A 146 -7.63 -7.23 -1.83
C ALA A 146 -6.59 -6.40 -2.61
N ASN A 147 -6.95 -5.20 -3.05
CA ASN A 147 -6.05 -4.28 -3.75
C ASN A 147 -4.85 -3.90 -2.89
N ARG A 148 -5.07 -3.63 -1.59
CA ARG A 148 -4.01 -3.34 -0.62
C ARG A 148 -2.94 -4.43 -0.56
N LEU A 149 -3.37 -5.68 -0.54
CA LEU A 149 -2.45 -6.83 -0.53
C LEU A 149 -1.77 -7.01 -1.88
N ALA A 150 -2.51 -6.87 -2.97
CA ALA A 150 -1.98 -7.03 -4.32
C ALA A 150 -0.89 -6.01 -4.64
N LEU A 151 -1.07 -4.76 -4.23
CA LEU A 151 -0.13 -3.65 -4.48
C LEU A 151 0.91 -3.46 -3.37
N GLY A 152 0.81 -4.17 -2.25
CA GLY A 152 1.71 -3.99 -1.13
C GLY A 152 1.53 -2.69 -0.34
N ALA A 153 0.41 -1.99 -0.53
CA ALA A 153 0.09 -0.73 0.16
C ALA A 153 -0.48 -1.00 1.57
N LEU A 154 0.24 -1.78 2.37
CA LEU A 154 -0.19 -2.27 3.69
C LEU A 154 -0.62 -1.20 4.70
N PRO A 155 -0.07 0.05 4.68
CA PRO A 155 -0.46 1.10 5.63
C PRO A 155 -1.86 1.70 5.42
N VAL A 156 -2.67 1.19 4.49
CA VAL A 156 -4.08 1.61 4.33
C VAL A 156 -4.94 0.87 5.36
N GLU A 157 -5.57 1.61 6.26
CA GLU A 157 -6.61 1.13 7.16
C GLU A 157 -7.97 1.27 6.47
N ILE A 158 -8.90 0.36 6.76
CA ILE A 158 -10.22 0.34 6.13
C ILE A 158 -11.26 0.45 7.22
N VAL A 159 -12.11 1.46 7.12
CA VAL A 159 -13.23 1.68 8.04
C VAL A 159 -14.53 1.52 7.26
N GLU A 160 -15.27 0.44 7.57
CA GLU A 160 -16.60 0.22 7.00
C GLU A 160 -17.62 1.10 7.71
N GLY A 161 -18.36 1.88 6.96
CA GLY A 161 -19.45 2.72 7.48
C GLY A 161 -19.64 4.01 6.71
N ALA A 162 -20.84 4.55 6.85
CA ALA A 162 -21.22 5.81 6.23
C ALA A 162 -20.55 7.00 6.92
N ALA A 163 -19.97 7.92 6.13
CA ALA A 163 -19.53 9.21 6.64
C ALA A 163 -20.74 10.17 6.76
N PRO A 164 -20.75 11.12 7.71
CA PRO A 164 -19.64 11.49 8.59
C PRO A 164 -19.47 10.62 9.85
N ALA A 165 -20.42 9.73 10.16
CA ALA A 165 -20.41 8.97 11.42
C ALA A 165 -19.13 8.12 11.59
N SER A 166 -18.63 7.50 10.50
CA SER A 166 -17.43 6.67 10.49
C SER A 166 -16.14 7.45 10.72
N LEU A 167 -16.14 8.78 10.59
CA LEU A 167 -14.96 9.64 10.84
C LEU A 167 -14.70 9.84 12.33
N ALA A 168 -15.71 9.62 13.18
CA ALA A 168 -15.62 9.90 14.61
C ALA A 168 -14.58 9.00 15.30
N GLY A 169 -13.73 9.61 16.12
CA GLY A 169 -12.71 8.88 16.89
C GLY A 169 -11.49 8.41 16.09
N GLN A 170 -11.44 8.70 14.81
CA GLN A 170 -10.28 8.36 13.98
C GLN A 170 -9.11 9.32 14.22
N PRO A 171 -7.85 8.85 14.06
CA PRO A 171 -6.70 9.73 14.13
C PRO A 171 -6.78 10.85 13.09
N ALA A 172 -6.47 12.09 13.49
CA ALA A 172 -6.54 13.26 12.62
C ALA A 172 -5.75 13.08 11.32
N PRO A 173 -6.30 13.51 10.17
CA PRO A 173 -5.61 13.46 8.88
C PRO A 173 -4.70 14.65 8.66
N ASP A 174 -3.72 14.50 7.79
CA ASP A 174 -2.91 15.58 7.22
C ASP A 174 -3.53 16.10 5.91
N ALA A 175 -4.27 15.24 5.21
CA ALA A 175 -5.03 15.56 4.01
C ALA A 175 -6.35 14.79 4.00
N VAL A 176 -7.36 15.36 3.35
CA VAL A 176 -8.67 14.71 3.14
C VAL A 176 -9.02 14.72 1.66
N PHE A 177 -9.39 13.57 1.14
CA PHE A 177 -10.02 13.43 -0.17
C PHE A 177 -11.46 12.93 0.02
N ILE A 178 -12.41 13.58 -0.62
CA ILE A 178 -13.81 13.17 -0.62
C ILE A 178 -14.17 12.69 -2.02
N GLY A 179 -14.16 11.37 -2.21
CA GLY A 179 -14.46 10.70 -3.48
C GLY A 179 -15.94 10.54 -3.78
N GLY A 180 -16.82 10.75 -2.77
CA GLY A 180 -18.26 10.66 -2.88
C GLY A 180 -18.95 11.17 -1.63
N GLY A 181 -20.25 11.45 -1.74
CA GLY A 181 -21.05 11.88 -0.58
C GLY A 181 -20.86 13.34 -0.14
N ILE A 182 -20.19 14.18 -0.92
CA ILE A 182 -19.92 15.59 -0.51
C ILE A 182 -21.19 16.39 -0.26
N GLY A 183 -22.33 15.96 -0.81
CA GLY A 183 -23.64 16.54 -0.54
C GLY A 183 -24.31 16.04 0.74
N ASP A 184 -23.72 15.08 1.43
CA ASP A 184 -24.26 14.54 2.66
C ASP A 184 -24.10 15.56 3.80
N ALA A 185 -25.19 15.75 4.56
CA ALA A 185 -25.21 16.76 5.60
C ALA A 185 -24.12 16.51 6.66
N GLY A 186 -23.32 17.54 6.91
CA GLY A 186 -22.25 17.52 7.91
C GLY A 186 -20.97 16.80 7.52
N LEU A 187 -20.88 16.21 6.32
CA LEU A 187 -19.65 15.52 5.90
C LEU A 187 -18.48 16.51 5.71
N PHE A 188 -18.74 17.59 4.96
CA PHE A 188 -17.69 18.59 4.72
C PHE A 188 -17.23 19.23 6.02
N GLU A 189 -18.15 19.61 6.90
CA GLU A 189 -17.86 20.22 8.19
C GLU A 189 -17.04 19.28 9.08
N ALA A 190 -17.39 18.00 9.13
CA ALA A 190 -16.67 17.01 9.92
C ALA A 190 -15.26 16.78 9.38
N ALA A 191 -15.10 16.65 8.06
CA ALA A 191 -13.80 16.48 7.42
C ALA A 191 -12.92 17.74 7.60
N TRP A 192 -13.49 18.93 7.41
CA TRP A 192 -12.79 20.21 7.61
C TRP A 192 -12.36 20.42 9.06
N ALA A 193 -13.22 20.06 10.02
CA ALA A 193 -12.93 20.18 11.44
C ALA A 193 -11.81 19.23 11.91
N ALA A 194 -11.61 18.11 11.20
CA ALA A 194 -10.56 17.14 11.50
C ALA A 194 -9.16 17.61 11.08
N LEU A 195 -9.05 18.56 10.14
CA LEU A 195 -7.78 19.15 9.71
C LEU A 195 -7.27 20.17 10.76
N THR A 196 -5.96 20.30 10.89
CA THR A 196 -5.35 21.36 11.72
C THR A 196 -5.48 22.75 11.07
N ASP A 197 -5.30 23.82 11.86
CA ASP A 197 -5.35 25.18 11.32
C ASP A 197 -4.27 25.45 10.27
N GLU A 198 -3.10 24.84 10.39
CA GLU A 198 -2.02 24.94 9.42
C GLU A 198 -2.41 24.28 8.09
N GLN A 199 -3.01 23.09 8.13
CA GLN A 199 -3.50 22.37 6.96
C GLN A 199 -4.63 23.13 6.25
N ARG A 200 -5.59 23.71 7.00
CA ARG A 200 -6.64 24.56 6.45
C ARG A 200 -6.09 25.82 5.77
N ALA A 201 -5.05 26.42 6.33
CA ALA A 201 -4.41 27.62 5.77
C ALA A 201 -3.64 27.32 4.46
N ALA A 202 -3.12 26.11 4.27
CA ALA A 202 -2.46 25.71 3.03
C ALA A 202 -3.44 25.58 1.86
N GLU A 203 -4.65 25.06 2.09
CA GLU A 203 -5.71 24.90 1.09
C GLU A 203 -6.27 26.25 0.58
N ILE A 204 -6.26 27.30 1.41
CA ILE A 204 -6.77 28.65 1.02
C ILE A 204 -5.82 29.36 0.05
N LYS A 205 -4.60 28.85 -0.16
CA LYS A 205 -3.60 29.48 -1.05
C LYS A 205 -3.55 28.89 -2.47
N ALA A 206 -4.33 27.86 -2.74
CA ALA A 206 -4.46 27.25 -4.06
C ALA A 206 -5.66 27.78 -4.79
#